data_c6f306a13d5d0c94943bf851ded3007d
#
_entry.id   c6f306a13d5d0c94943bf851ded3007d
#
_cell.length_a   1.000
_cell.length_b   1.000
_cell.length_c   1.000
_cell.angle_alpha   90.00
_cell.angle_beta   90.00
_cell.angle_gamma   90.00
#
_symmetry.space_group_name_H-M   'P 1'
#
loop_
_entity.id
_entity.type
_entity.pdbx_description
1 polymer ?
#
loop_
_entity_poly.entity_id
_entity_poly.type
_entity_poly.pdbx_seq_one_letter_code
_entity_poly.pdbx_strand_id
1 'polypeptide(L)'
;MTGDARDPSDTAESRAVPHPVLKKYYERESDRRPFVNALFDNAAEHYDFVCGLGSLGSGRRYRRWVLQQSGLRAGMKFLDVATGTGMIAQGATRILGKPGAVVGLDPSVGMLREARKIVRVPLVQGTVEELPFPDGHFDFLCMGYALRHVADLGVAFRECLRVLKPGGRVLILEITLPRSSFGQRFFRVYFESVLPRITRLSTGSEKAELLMKYYWDTIANCVAPETILGVLKSSGFGDIEHRVRGGLLSEYIGVKPPGF
;
A
#
# COMPACT_ATOMS: atom_id res chain seq x y z
N MET A 1 27.05 -23.49 41.51
CA MET A 1 27.12 -23.43 40.04
C MET A 1 25.69 -23.63 39.49
N THR A 2 24.94 -22.56 39.38
CA THR A 2 23.59 -22.55 38.81
C THR A 2 23.72 -21.98 37.43
N GLY A 3 23.59 -22.85 36.41
CA GLY A 3 23.60 -22.47 35.00
C GLY A 3 22.33 -21.73 34.66
N ASP A 4 22.50 -20.49 34.26
CA ASP A 4 21.46 -19.63 33.68
C ASP A 4 21.13 -20.14 32.26
N ALA A 5 20.09 -20.97 32.18
CA ALA A 5 19.52 -21.41 30.90
C ALA A 5 18.71 -20.25 30.33
N ARG A 6 19.29 -19.48 29.41
CA ARG A 6 18.55 -18.51 28.60
C ARG A 6 17.51 -19.26 27.76
N ASP A 7 16.28 -18.89 27.95
CA ASP A 7 15.13 -19.37 27.19
C ASP A 7 15.33 -19.11 25.68
N PRO A 8 15.23 -20.11 24.78
CA PRO A 8 15.39 -19.93 23.34
C PRO A 8 14.23 -19.16 22.66
N SER A 9 13.24 -18.71 23.43
CA SER A 9 12.03 -18.02 22.89
C SER A 9 12.15 -16.50 22.76
N ASP A 10 13.29 -15.87 23.11
CA ASP A 10 13.41 -14.41 23.24
C ASP A 10 13.96 -13.69 21.99
N THR A 11 13.83 -14.30 20.80
CA THR A 11 14.10 -13.64 19.52
C THR A 11 12.85 -13.59 18.62
N ALA A 12 11.69 -13.37 19.20
CA ALA A 12 10.54 -12.92 18.43
C ALA A 12 10.79 -11.45 18.02
N GLU A 13 11.34 -11.22 16.82
CA GLU A 13 11.34 -9.90 16.20
C GLU A 13 9.93 -9.31 16.38
N SER A 14 9.82 -8.21 17.13
CA SER A 14 8.53 -7.59 17.42
C SER A 14 7.86 -7.24 16.10
N ARG A 15 6.69 -7.84 15.84
CA ARG A 15 5.90 -7.58 14.65
C ARG A 15 5.70 -6.07 14.45
N ALA A 16 6.08 -5.57 13.29
CA ALA A 16 5.87 -4.17 12.93
C ALA A 16 4.52 -4.01 12.23
N VAL A 17 3.45 -3.92 13.05
CA VAL A 17 2.09 -3.70 12.51
C VAL A 17 1.87 -2.25 12.11
N PRO A 18 1.19 -1.95 10.97
CA PRO A 18 0.96 -0.58 10.50
C PRO A 18 -0.04 0.22 11.34
N HIS A 19 -0.89 -0.44 12.13
CA HIS A 19 -1.80 0.16 13.10
C HIS A 19 -2.28 -0.90 14.10
N PRO A 20 -2.79 -0.52 15.30
CA PRO A 20 -3.33 -1.46 16.28
C PRO A 20 -4.61 -2.16 15.77
N VAL A 21 -5.04 -3.21 16.46
CA VAL A 21 -6.32 -3.89 16.20
C VAL A 21 -7.47 -2.89 16.29
N LEU A 22 -8.25 -2.78 15.23
CA LEU A 22 -9.42 -1.90 15.18
C LEU A 22 -10.67 -2.70 15.61
N LYS A 23 -10.91 -2.77 16.91
CA LYS A 23 -12.01 -3.56 17.53
C LYS A 23 -13.41 -3.25 16.98
N LYS A 24 -13.57 -2.13 16.30
CA LYS A 24 -14.81 -1.78 15.59
C LYS A 24 -15.09 -2.71 14.39
N TYR A 25 -14.06 -3.39 13.87
CA TYR A 25 -14.12 -4.17 12.64
C TYR A 25 -13.75 -5.64 12.84
N TYR A 26 -12.80 -5.94 13.72
CA TYR A 26 -12.33 -7.31 14.02
C TYR A 26 -11.74 -7.38 15.43
N GLU A 27 -11.87 -8.55 16.06
CA GLU A 27 -11.50 -8.78 17.45
C GLU A 27 -9.99 -9.05 17.63
N ARG A 28 -9.40 -9.80 16.71
CA ARG A 28 -8.01 -10.27 16.77
C ARG A 28 -7.26 -9.89 15.50
N GLU A 29 -5.94 -9.80 15.59
CA GLU A 29 -5.08 -9.56 14.43
C GLU A 29 -5.23 -10.63 13.34
N SER A 30 -5.48 -11.89 13.72
CA SER A 30 -5.77 -12.99 12.79
C SER A 30 -7.01 -12.75 11.91
N ASP A 31 -7.96 -11.99 12.42
CA ASP A 31 -9.24 -11.74 11.75
C ASP A 31 -9.15 -10.58 10.75
N ARG A 32 -8.08 -9.78 10.85
CA ARG A 32 -7.83 -8.60 10.01
C ARG A 32 -7.79 -8.92 8.52
N ARG A 33 -6.92 -9.87 8.11
CA ARG A 33 -6.74 -10.20 6.69
C ARG A 33 -8.01 -10.73 6.02
N PRO A 34 -8.76 -11.71 6.60
CA PRO A 34 -10.05 -12.12 6.06
C PRO A 34 -11.05 -10.96 5.94
N PHE A 35 -11.14 -10.11 6.97
CA PHE A 35 -12.03 -8.95 6.96
C PHE A 35 -11.66 -7.97 5.85
N VAL A 36 -10.38 -7.60 5.74
CA VAL A 36 -9.89 -6.64 4.73
C VAL A 36 -10.13 -7.16 3.33
N ASN A 37 -9.81 -8.44 3.05
CA ASN A 37 -10.05 -9.03 1.75
C ASN A 37 -11.53 -8.99 1.36
N ALA A 38 -12.42 -9.41 2.28
CA ALA A 38 -13.86 -9.36 2.05
C ALA A 38 -14.38 -7.93 1.83
N LEU A 39 -13.84 -6.96 2.57
CA LEU A 39 -14.21 -5.55 2.45
C LEU A 39 -13.87 -5.00 1.07
N PHE A 40 -12.65 -5.24 0.58
CA PHE A 40 -12.20 -4.81 -0.75
C PHE A 40 -12.91 -5.57 -1.88
N ASP A 41 -13.10 -6.88 -1.75
CA ASP A 41 -13.86 -7.68 -2.72
C ASP A 41 -15.29 -7.15 -2.92
N ASN A 42 -15.96 -6.84 -1.82
CA ASN A 42 -17.34 -6.38 -1.82
C ASN A 42 -17.50 -4.92 -2.33
N ALA A 43 -16.47 -4.08 -2.21
CA ALA A 43 -16.51 -2.68 -2.61
C ALA A 43 -15.84 -2.41 -3.96
N ALA A 44 -15.24 -3.42 -4.61
CA ALA A 44 -14.40 -3.28 -5.79
C ALA A 44 -15.06 -2.52 -6.94
N GLU A 45 -16.33 -2.81 -7.23
CA GLU A 45 -17.09 -2.17 -8.31
C GLU A 45 -17.21 -0.63 -8.15
N HIS A 46 -17.28 -0.16 -6.90
CA HIS A 46 -17.44 1.27 -6.59
C HIS A 46 -16.13 1.96 -6.23
N TYR A 47 -15.03 1.19 -6.12
CA TYR A 47 -13.77 1.66 -5.56
C TYR A 47 -13.18 2.86 -6.30
N ASP A 48 -13.10 2.79 -7.64
CA ASP A 48 -12.55 3.88 -8.47
C ASP A 48 -13.36 5.16 -8.37
N PHE A 49 -14.69 5.05 -8.34
CA PHE A 49 -15.57 6.18 -8.15
C PHE A 49 -15.31 6.87 -6.81
N VAL A 50 -15.23 6.09 -5.73
CA VAL A 50 -15.02 6.60 -4.38
C VAL A 50 -13.63 7.22 -4.22
N CYS A 51 -12.59 6.57 -4.73
CA CYS A 51 -11.23 7.13 -4.76
C CYS A 51 -11.15 8.40 -5.62
N GLY A 52 -11.94 8.47 -6.69
CA GLY A 52 -12.10 9.65 -7.54
C GLY A 52 -12.67 10.84 -6.77
N LEU A 53 -13.69 10.62 -5.96
CA LEU A 53 -14.26 11.65 -5.06
C LEU A 53 -13.21 12.15 -4.06
N GLY A 54 -12.48 11.24 -3.40
CA GLY A 54 -11.45 11.59 -2.41
C GLY A 54 -10.27 12.38 -2.98
N SER A 55 -9.94 12.18 -4.26
CA SER A 55 -8.81 12.83 -4.95
C SER A 55 -9.21 13.96 -5.91
N LEU A 56 -10.49 14.31 -5.99
CA LEU A 56 -11.02 15.28 -6.97
C LEU A 56 -10.55 14.99 -8.41
N GLY A 57 -10.41 13.72 -8.76
CA GLY A 57 -9.96 13.26 -10.08
C GLY A 57 -8.46 13.41 -10.38
N SER A 58 -7.67 14.06 -9.52
CA SER A 58 -6.23 14.28 -9.73
C SER A 58 -5.37 13.02 -9.56
N GLY A 59 -5.89 12.00 -8.90
CA GLY A 59 -5.14 10.83 -8.45
C GLY A 59 -4.41 10.06 -9.55
N ARG A 60 -4.98 9.95 -10.78
CA ARG A 60 -4.32 9.27 -11.91
C ARG A 60 -3.10 10.04 -12.44
N ARG A 61 -3.19 11.39 -12.49
CA ARG A 61 -2.09 12.26 -12.94
C ARG A 61 -0.96 12.24 -11.93
N TYR A 62 -1.29 12.36 -10.64
CA TYR A 62 -0.31 12.29 -9.56
C TYR A 62 0.44 10.96 -9.55
N ARG A 63 -0.25 9.81 -9.60
CA ARG A 63 0.39 8.48 -9.60
C ARG A 63 1.40 8.33 -10.74
N ARG A 64 1.04 8.75 -11.96
CA ARG A 64 1.96 8.70 -13.10
C ARG A 64 3.16 9.64 -12.91
N TRP A 65 2.90 10.84 -12.45
CA TRP A 65 3.96 11.83 -12.22
C TRP A 65 4.94 11.35 -11.15
N VAL A 66 4.47 10.84 -10.01
CA VAL A 66 5.35 10.38 -8.93
C VAL A 66 6.19 9.16 -9.33
N LEU A 67 5.66 8.23 -10.11
CA LEU A 67 6.43 7.10 -10.67
C LEU A 67 7.62 7.61 -11.50
N GLN A 68 7.42 8.61 -12.36
CA GLN A 68 8.49 9.21 -13.16
C GLN A 68 9.51 9.94 -12.27
N GLN A 69 9.04 10.73 -11.30
CA GLN A 69 9.91 11.45 -10.35
C GLN A 69 10.73 10.52 -9.46
N SER A 70 10.22 9.33 -9.19
CA SER A 70 10.91 8.30 -8.41
C SER A 70 11.84 7.42 -9.26
N GLY A 71 11.95 7.69 -10.56
CA GLY A 71 12.94 7.07 -11.45
C GLY A 71 12.44 5.91 -12.30
N LEU A 72 11.12 5.67 -12.38
CA LEU A 72 10.57 4.68 -13.33
C LEU A 72 10.78 5.17 -14.77
N ARG A 73 11.39 4.34 -15.61
CA ARG A 73 11.75 4.66 -17.00
C ARG A 73 11.64 3.45 -17.93
N ALA A 74 11.58 3.70 -19.22
CA ALA A 74 11.54 2.64 -20.24
C ALA A 74 12.67 1.61 -20.05
N GLY A 75 12.35 0.35 -20.33
CA GLY A 75 13.28 -0.78 -20.19
C GLY A 75 13.24 -1.47 -18.81
N MET A 76 12.62 -0.88 -17.79
CA MET A 76 12.49 -1.48 -16.47
C MET A 76 11.37 -2.52 -16.41
N LYS A 77 11.51 -3.51 -15.52
CA LYS A 77 10.45 -4.43 -15.08
C LYS A 77 9.83 -3.87 -13.80
N PHE A 78 8.52 -3.77 -13.77
CA PHE A 78 7.76 -3.11 -12.72
C PHE A 78 6.76 -4.06 -12.04
N LEU A 79 6.72 -4.03 -10.71
CA LEU A 79 5.71 -4.72 -9.90
C LEU A 79 4.80 -3.69 -9.20
N ASP A 80 3.49 -3.79 -9.41
CA ASP A 80 2.47 -3.05 -8.69
C ASP A 80 1.89 -3.94 -7.59
N VAL A 81 2.32 -3.73 -6.35
CA VAL A 81 1.89 -4.50 -5.18
C VAL A 81 0.64 -3.87 -4.59
N ALA A 82 -0.36 -4.70 -4.33
CA ALA A 82 -1.72 -4.27 -4.01
C ALA A 82 -2.25 -3.34 -5.12
N THR A 83 -2.23 -3.86 -6.34
CA THR A 83 -2.58 -3.10 -7.56
C THR A 83 -4.00 -2.55 -7.55
N GLY A 84 -4.89 -3.14 -6.72
CA GLY A 84 -6.30 -2.77 -6.64
C GLY A 84 -6.97 -2.86 -8.01
N THR A 85 -7.59 -1.78 -8.43
CA THR A 85 -8.22 -1.66 -9.76
C THR A 85 -7.23 -1.35 -10.89
N GLY A 86 -5.91 -1.37 -10.63
CA GLY A 86 -4.87 -1.23 -11.65
C GLY A 86 -4.49 0.21 -12.02
N MET A 87 -4.83 1.20 -11.22
CA MET A 87 -4.53 2.61 -11.53
C MET A 87 -3.04 2.93 -11.62
N ILE A 88 -2.22 2.34 -10.75
CA ILE A 88 -0.75 2.49 -10.78
C ILE A 88 -0.19 1.70 -11.95
N ALA A 89 -0.60 0.43 -12.14
CA ALA A 89 -0.21 -0.41 -13.27
C ALA A 89 -0.50 0.27 -14.62
N GLN A 90 -1.64 0.96 -14.75
CA GLN A 90 -1.99 1.74 -15.94
C GLN A 90 -1.00 2.91 -16.16
N GLY A 91 -0.65 3.61 -15.07
CA GLY A 91 0.34 4.70 -15.11
C GLY A 91 1.72 4.20 -15.52
N ALA A 92 2.17 3.08 -14.94
CA ALA A 92 3.44 2.44 -15.23
C ALA A 92 3.51 1.96 -16.69
N THR A 93 2.45 1.30 -17.20
CA THR A 93 2.38 0.85 -18.60
C THR A 93 2.58 2.00 -19.58
N ARG A 94 2.01 3.18 -19.31
CA ARG A 94 2.19 4.37 -20.16
C ARG A 94 3.61 4.92 -20.14
N ILE A 95 4.34 4.76 -19.02
CA ILE A 95 5.73 5.19 -18.90
C ILE A 95 6.66 4.20 -19.60
N LEU A 96 6.41 2.90 -19.39
CA LEU A 96 7.27 1.83 -19.90
C LEU A 96 7.02 1.54 -21.38
N GLY A 97 5.85 1.88 -21.92
CA GLY A 97 5.46 1.64 -23.30
C GLY A 97 5.22 0.16 -23.66
N LYS A 98 5.37 -0.75 -22.70
CA LYS A 98 5.23 -2.20 -22.90
C LYS A 98 4.40 -2.82 -21.76
N PRO A 99 3.18 -3.34 -22.02
CA PRO A 99 2.35 -3.97 -20.99
C PRO A 99 3.04 -5.17 -20.29
N GLY A 100 3.80 -5.97 -21.02
CA GLY A 100 4.53 -7.12 -20.47
C GLY A 100 5.69 -6.79 -19.51
N ALA A 101 6.04 -5.50 -19.38
CA ALA A 101 7.02 -5.03 -18.39
C ALA A 101 6.39 -4.74 -17.02
N VAL A 102 5.07 -4.79 -16.91
CA VAL A 102 4.29 -4.50 -15.70
C VAL A 102 3.60 -5.77 -15.23
N VAL A 103 3.66 -6.05 -13.93
CA VAL A 103 2.87 -7.09 -13.27
C VAL A 103 2.10 -6.42 -12.14
N GLY A 104 0.82 -6.73 -11.99
CA GLY A 104 0.00 -6.33 -10.85
C GLY A 104 -0.26 -7.51 -9.93
N LEU A 105 -0.16 -7.29 -8.62
CA LEU A 105 -0.48 -8.29 -7.60
C LEU A 105 -1.47 -7.71 -6.60
N ASP A 106 -2.52 -8.47 -6.25
CA ASP A 106 -3.50 -8.08 -5.24
C ASP A 106 -4.10 -9.32 -4.56
N PRO A 107 -4.37 -9.31 -3.26
CA PRO A 107 -5.05 -10.41 -2.58
C PRO A 107 -6.54 -10.51 -2.95
N SER A 108 -7.18 -9.40 -3.34
CA SER A 108 -8.61 -9.33 -3.64
C SER A 108 -8.92 -9.75 -5.07
N VAL A 109 -9.70 -10.82 -5.23
CA VAL A 109 -10.18 -11.28 -6.54
C VAL A 109 -11.12 -10.24 -7.18
N GLY A 110 -11.92 -9.56 -6.36
CA GLY A 110 -12.80 -8.48 -6.82
C GLY A 110 -12.01 -7.33 -7.44
N MET A 111 -10.95 -6.88 -6.76
CA MET A 111 -10.06 -5.85 -7.29
C MET A 111 -9.38 -6.27 -8.59
N LEU A 112 -8.84 -7.48 -8.66
CA LEU A 112 -8.23 -8.01 -9.89
C LEU A 112 -9.23 -8.11 -11.04
N ARG A 113 -10.50 -8.40 -10.77
CA ARG A 113 -11.56 -8.40 -11.78
C ARG A 113 -11.78 -7.00 -12.36
N GLU A 114 -11.83 -5.98 -11.51
CA GLU A 114 -11.93 -4.58 -11.95
C GLU A 114 -10.67 -4.14 -12.71
N ALA A 115 -9.49 -4.51 -12.21
CA ALA A 115 -8.22 -4.20 -12.89
C ALA A 115 -8.18 -4.74 -14.34
N ARG A 116 -8.69 -5.95 -14.59
CA ARG A 116 -8.76 -6.56 -15.94
C ARG A 116 -9.56 -5.74 -16.94
N LYS A 117 -10.51 -4.91 -16.46
CA LYS A 117 -11.28 -4.00 -17.32
C LYS A 117 -10.44 -2.80 -17.79
N ILE A 118 -9.42 -2.42 -17.01
CA ILE A 118 -8.66 -1.18 -17.18
C ILE A 118 -7.27 -1.42 -17.78
N VAL A 119 -6.59 -2.52 -17.41
CA VAL A 119 -5.20 -2.80 -17.80
C VAL A 119 -5.07 -4.15 -18.51
N ARG A 120 -4.10 -4.22 -19.44
CA ARG A 120 -3.73 -5.45 -20.18
C ARG A 120 -2.35 -5.92 -19.75
N VAL A 121 -2.18 -6.14 -18.43
CA VAL A 121 -0.93 -6.62 -17.82
C VAL A 121 -1.21 -7.95 -17.13
N PRO A 122 -0.19 -8.79 -16.90
CA PRO A 122 -0.31 -9.95 -16.02
C PRO A 122 -0.79 -9.53 -14.63
N LEU A 123 -1.83 -10.21 -14.14
CA LEU A 123 -2.40 -9.98 -12.80
C LEU A 123 -2.33 -11.29 -12.01
N VAL A 124 -1.74 -11.19 -10.82
CA VAL A 124 -1.46 -12.32 -9.93
C VAL A 124 -2.22 -12.12 -8.62
N GLN A 125 -2.90 -13.15 -8.12
CA GLN A 125 -3.46 -13.12 -6.78
C GLN A 125 -2.39 -13.49 -5.77
N GLY A 126 -2.17 -12.64 -4.77
CA GLY A 126 -1.16 -12.86 -3.73
C GLY A 126 -1.06 -11.69 -2.78
N THR A 127 -0.22 -11.82 -1.77
CA THR A 127 0.03 -10.81 -0.75
C THR A 127 1.47 -10.35 -0.77
N VAL A 128 1.72 -9.18 -0.22
CA VAL A 128 3.07 -8.61 -0.16
C VAL A 128 4.00 -9.39 0.77
N GLU A 129 3.44 -10.07 1.76
CA GLU A 129 4.22 -10.87 2.72
C GLU A 129 4.75 -12.18 2.12
N GLU A 130 4.25 -12.59 0.94
CA GLU A 130 4.68 -13.79 0.23
C GLU A 130 4.53 -13.55 -1.28
N LEU A 131 5.53 -12.89 -1.86
CA LEU A 131 5.52 -12.53 -3.28
C LEU A 131 5.89 -13.75 -4.15
N PRO A 132 5.00 -14.22 -5.07
CA PRO A 132 5.25 -15.41 -5.90
C PRO A 132 6.18 -15.11 -7.09
N PHE A 133 7.28 -14.43 -6.82
CA PHE A 133 8.26 -14.04 -7.81
C PHE A 133 9.68 -14.41 -7.36
N PRO A 134 10.60 -14.73 -8.30
CA PRO A 134 11.98 -15.02 -7.96
C PRO A 134 12.71 -13.78 -7.42
N ASP A 135 13.84 -14.05 -6.75
CA ASP A 135 14.73 -13.02 -6.25
C ASP A 135 15.29 -12.17 -7.41
N GLY A 136 15.50 -10.90 -7.17
CA GLY A 136 16.15 -10.01 -8.13
C GLY A 136 15.46 -9.90 -9.48
N HIS A 137 14.12 -9.95 -9.52
CA HIS A 137 13.37 -9.95 -10.77
C HIS A 137 12.98 -8.57 -11.30
N PHE A 138 12.63 -7.65 -10.39
CA PHE A 138 12.09 -6.35 -10.74
C PHE A 138 13.12 -5.21 -10.56
N ASP A 139 13.03 -4.23 -11.44
CA ASP A 139 13.83 -3.01 -11.35
C ASP A 139 13.15 -1.94 -10.47
N PHE A 140 11.82 -1.99 -10.41
CA PHE A 140 11.01 -1.04 -9.66
C PHE A 140 9.75 -1.72 -9.11
N LEU A 141 9.43 -1.42 -7.84
CA LEU A 141 8.23 -1.87 -7.16
C LEU A 141 7.47 -0.66 -6.62
N CYS A 142 6.14 -0.65 -6.77
CA CYS A 142 5.29 0.35 -6.14
C CYS A 142 4.21 -0.30 -5.30
N MET A 143 3.95 0.25 -4.12
CA MET A 143 2.78 -0.05 -3.30
C MET A 143 2.03 1.25 -3.03
N GLY A 144 0.82 1.39 -3.58
CA GLY A 144 0.06 2.63 -3.47
C GLY A 144 -1.13 2.54 -2.55
N TYR A 145 -1.07 3.24 -1.40
CA TYR A 145 -2.17 3.38 -0.44
C TYR A 145 -2.63 2.08 0.21
N ALA A 146 -1.75 1.08 0.26
CA ALA A 146 -2.03 -0.25 0.79
C ALA A 146 -1.22 -0.60 2.05
N LEU A 147 -0.22 0.19 2.41
CA LEU A 147 0.66 -0.06 3.55
C LEU A 147 -0.12 -0.33 4.85
N ARG A 148 -1.21 0.40 5.06
CA ARG A 148 -2.09 0.27 6.23
C ARG A 148 -2.80 -1.07 6.35
N HIS A 149 -2.82 -1.85 5.27
CA HIS A 149 -3.55 -3.13 5.19
C HIS A 149 -2.60 -4.34 5.26
N VAL A 150 -1.31 -4.10 5.31
CA VAL A 150 -0.27 -5.13 5.47
C VAL A 150 -0.34 -5.74 6.88
N ALA A 151 -0.08 -7.02 7.02
CA ALA A 151 -0.10 -7.68 8.32
C ALA A 151 1.18 -7.45 9.14
N ASP A 152 2.33 -7.37 8.45
CA ASP A 152 3.64 -7.12 9.05
C ASP A 152 4.54 -6.35 8.07
N LEU A 153 4.92 -5.13 8.44
CA LEU A 153 5.75 -4.25 7.60
C LEU A 153 7.15 -4.84 7.37
N GLY A 154 7.73 -5.50 8.37
CA GLY A 154 9.06 -6.08 8.26
C GLY A 154 9.08 -7.25 7.28
N VAL A 155 8.10 -8.14 7.36
CA VAL A 155 7.95 -9.26 6.41
C VAL A 155 7.72 -8.70 5.00
N ALA A 156 6.79 -7.77 4.85
CA ALA A 156 6.47 -7.16 3.56
C ALA A 156 7.69 -6.48 2.92
N PHE A 157 8.45 -5.71 3.69
CA PHE A 157 9.60 -5.00 3.13
C PHE A 157 10.77 -5.93 2.80
N ARG A 158 10.98 -7.00 3.56
CA ARG A 158 11.97 -8.04 3.19
C ARG A 158 11.59 -8.74 1.89
N GLU A 159 10.31 -9.06 1.68
CA GLU A 159 9.83 -9.64 0.42
C GLU A 159 9.97 -8.66 -0.76
N CYS A 160 9.63 -7.39 -0.54
CA CYS A 160 9.88 -6.33 -1.54
C CYS A 160 11.38 -6.24 -1.90
N LEU A 161 12.25 -6.28 -0.89
CA LEU A 161 13.71 -6.25 -1.09
C LEU A 161 14.18 -7.48 -1.85
N ARG A 162 13.68 -8.68 -1.49
CA ARG A 162 14.06 -9.95 -2.12
C ARG A 162 13.81 -9.93 -3.62
N VAL A 163 12.61 -9.53 -4.05
CA VAL A 163 12.22 -9.56 -5.48
C VAL A 163 12.83 -8.42 -6.30
N LEU A 164 13.36 -7.38 -5.66
CA LEU A 164 14.06 -6.30 -6.34
C LEU A 164 15.48 -6.73 -6.74
N LYS A 165 15.92 -6.29 -7.91
CA LYS A 165 17.32 -6.37 -8.33
C LYS A 165 18.21 -5.48 -7.48
N PRO A 166 19.52 -5.77 -7.33
CA PRO A 166 20.47 -4.80 -6.81
C PRO A 166 20.34 -3.45 -7.56
N GLY A 167 20.25 -2.34 -6.82
CA GLY A 167 19.93 -1.01 -7.36
C GLY A 167 18.46 -0.77 -7.70
N GLY A 168 17.60 -1.78 -7.56
CA GLY A 168 16.14 -1.66 -7.72
C GLY A 168 15.50 -0.81 -6.64
N ARG A 169 14.37 -0.20 -6.96
CA ARG A 169 13.69 0.79 -6.10
C ARG A 169 12.32 0.33 -5.64
N VAL A 170 12.00 0.62 -4.38
CA VAL A 170 10.64 0.59 -3.86
C VAL A 170 10.10 2.01 -3.72
N LEU A 171 8.85 2.22 -4.14
CA LEU A 171 8.06 3.43 -3.88
C LEU A 171 6.79 3.04 -3.13
N ILE A 172 6.59 3.60 -1.95
CA ILE A 172 5.36 3.41 -1.19
C ILE A 172 4.64 4.77 -1.13
N LEU A 173 3.39 4.77 -1.55
CA LEU A 173 2.52 5.95 -1.47
C LEU A 173 1.53 5.76 -0.33
N GLU A 174 1.38 6.78 0.50
CA GLU A 174 0.45 6.72 1.62
C GLU A 174 -0.20 8.08 1.88
N ILE A 175 -1.37 8.05 2.52
CA ILE A 175 -2.04 9.25 2.98
C ILE A 175 -1.53 9.57 4.39
N THR A 176 -1.14 10.82 4.60
CA THR A 176 -0.68 11.31 5.90
C THR A 176 -1.63 12.38 6.43
N LEU A 177 -1.74 12.47 7.75
CA LEU A 177 -2.56 13.51 8.36
C LEU A 177 -1.89 14.89 8.22
N PRO A 178 -2.67 15.95 7.97
CA PRO A 178 -2.15 17.31 7.96
C PRO A 178 -1.44 17.66 9.27
N ARG A 179 -0.38 18.46 9.23
CA ARG A 179 0.34 18.89 10.43
C ARG A 179 -0.44 19.89 11.28
N SER A 180 -1.30 20.73 10.66
CA SER A 180 -2.08 21.73 11.39
C SER A 180 -3.32 21.12 12.05
N SER A 181 -3.65 21.55 13.26
CA SER A 181 -4.84 21.11 13.98
C SER A 181 -6.14 21.42 13.24
N PHE A 182 -6.20 22.55 12.55
CA PHE A 182 -7.34 22.91 11.70
C PHE A 182 -7.46 21.95 10.51
N GLY A 183 -6.35 21.67 9.83
CA GLY A 183 -6.31 20.69 8.73
C GLY A 183 -6.73 19.29 9.19
N GLN A 184 -6.25 18.83 10.34
CA GLN A 184 -6.66 17.54 10.92
C GLN A 184 -8.15 17.48 11.20
N ARG A 185 -8.73 18.56 11.78
CA ARG A 185 -10.17 18.64 12.07
C ARG A 185 -10.99 18.61 10.78
N PHE A 186 -10.60 19.38 9.77
CA PHE A 186 -11.25 19.40 8.47
C PHE A 186 -11.18 18.01 7.78
N PHE A 187 -9.99 17.42 7.78
CA PHE A 187 -9.74 16.11 7.17
C PHE A 187 -10.56 15.01 7.86
N ARG A 188 -10.62 15.05 9.21
CA ARG A 188 -11.47 14.16 10.01
C ARG A 188 -12.92 14.26 9.60
N VAL A 189 -13.50 15.45 9.63
CA VAL A 189 -14.93 15.67 9.29
C VAL A 189 -15.21 15.17 7.86
N TYR A 190 -14.32 15.46 6.93
CA TYR A 190 -14.47 15.04 5.54
C TYR A 190 -14.46 13.51 5.38
N PHE A 191 -13.44 12.85 5.91
CA PHE A 191 -13.27 11.39 5.73
C PHE A 191 -14.16 10.55 6.64
N GLU A 192 -14.44 11.02 7.86
CA GLU A 192 -15.27 10.29 8.82
C GLU A 192 -16.78 10.45 8.55
N SER A 193 -17.18 11.62 8.07
CA SER A 193 -18.61 11.95 8.00
C SER A 193 -19.10 12.27 6.59
N VAL A 194 -18.40 13.10 5.83
CA VAL A 194 -18.88 13.60 4.53
C VAL A 194 -18.72 12.53 3.45
N LEU A 195 -17.52 12.02 3.27
CA LEU A 195 -17.20 11.08 2.21
C LEU A 195 -18.01 9.76 2.31
N PRO A 196 -18.17 9.12 3.48
CA PRO A 196 -19.01 7.93 3.59
C PRO A 196 -20.47 8.18 3.21
N ARG A 197 -21.05 9.33 3.62
CA ARG A 197 -22.45 9.69 3.26
C ARG A 197 -22.61 9.94 1.77
N ILE A 198 -21.68 10.69 1.16
CA ILE A 198 -21.69 10.89 -0.29
C ILE A 198 -21.56 9.55 -1.02
N THR A 199 -20.66 8.68 -0.56
CA THR A 199 -20.49 7.34 -1.11
C THR A 199 -21.79 6.54 -1.03
N ARG A 200 -22.44 6.52 0.12
CA ARG A 200 -23.72 5.81 0.31
C ARG A 200 -24.81 6.35 -0.64
N LEU A 201 -24.97 7.67 -0.69
CA LEU A 201 -25.99 8.31 -1.54
C LEU A 201 -25.73 8.10 -3.04
N SER A 202 -24.45 8.13 -3.45
CA SER A 202 -24.08 8.01 -4.87
C SER A 202 -24.06 6.59 -5.37
N THR A 203 -23.73 5.60 -4.53
CA THR A 203 -23.60 4.20 -4.95
C THR A 203 -24.74 3.30 -4.47
N GLY A 204 -25.53 3.75 -3.49
CA GLY A 204 -26.49 2.90 -2.80
C GLY A 204 -25.86 1.78 -1.95
N SER A 205 -24.52 1.67 -1.91
CA SER A 205 -23.79 0.55 -1.35
C SER A 205 -23.35 0.80 0.09
N GLU A 206 -23.87 -0.01 1.04
CA GLU A 206 -23.40 -0.03 2.44
C GLU A 206 -21.96 -0.50 2.55
N LYS A 207 -21.56 -1.40 1.67
CA LYS A 207 -20.20 -1.95 1.62
C LYS A 207 -19.17 -0.89 1.22
N ALA A 208 -19.51 -0.03 0.26
CA ALA A 208 -18.66 1.09 -0.13
C ALA A 208 -18.59 2.16 0.97
N GLU A 209 -19.70 2.44 1.67
CA GLU A 209 -19.69 3.30 2.84
C GLU A 209 -18.81 2.74 3.97
N LEU A 210 -18.92 1.45 4.27
CA LEU A 210 -18.11 0.77 5.28
C LEU A 210 -16.62 0.86 4.94
N LEU A 211 -16.25 0.67 3.66
CA LEU A 211 -14.88 0.82 3.18
C LEU A 211 -14.34 2.23 3.48
N MET A 212 -15.14 3.28 3.28
CA MET A 212 -14.69 4.66 3.56
C MET A 212 -14.50 4.93 5.06
N LYS A 213 -15.37 4.37 5.90
CA LYS A 213 -15.19 4.45 7.36
C LYS A 213 -13.92 3.72 7.80
N TYR A 214 -13.69 2.52 7.28
CA TYR A 214 -12.47 1.75 7.53
C TYR A 214 -11.22 2.48 7.02
N TYR A 215 -11.29 3.12 5.86
CA TYR A 215 -10.22 3.92 5.29
C TYR A 215 -9.80 5.05 6.23
N TRP A 216 -10.77 5.79 6.77
CA TRP A 216 -10.49 6.83 7.76
C TRP A 216 -9.84 6.26 9.02
N ASP A 217 -10.41 5.21 9.60
CA ASP A 217 -9.91 4.64 10.85
C ASP A 217 -8.47 4.11 10.69
N THR A 218 -8.11 3.54 9.54
CA THR A 218 -6.74 3.09 9.26
C THR A 218 -5.78 4.26 9.01
N ILE A 219 -6.20 5.34 8.37
CA ILE A 219 -5.39 6.55 8.20
C ILE A 219 -5.11 7.20 9.57
N ALA A 220 -6.15 7.33 10.40
CA ALA A 220 -6.05 7.99 11.69
C ALA A 220 -5.18 7.23 12.71
N ASN A 221 -5.09 5.91 12.57
CA ASN A 221 -4.32 5.03 13.46
C ASN A 221 -3.02 4.51 12.84
N CYS A 222 -2.64 4.96 11.64
CA CYS A 222 -1.41 4.52 10.99
C CYS A 222 -0.19 4.92 11.83
N VAL A 223 0.80 4.03 11.88
CA VAL A 223 2.07 4.33 12.55
C VAL A 223 2.74 5.56 11.96
N ALA A 224 3.56 6.22 12.77
CA ALA A 224 4.28 7.43 12.38
C ALA A 224 5.25 7.15 11.20
N PRO A 225 5.51 8.14 10.34
CA PRO A 225 6.46 8.01 9.24
C PRO A 225 7.83 7.50 9.67
N GLU A 226 8.30 7.90 10.84
CA GLU A 226 9.59 7.49 11.42
C GLU A 226 9.65 5.97 11.65
N THR A 227 8.53 5.35 12.07
CA THR A 227 8.41 3.91 12.22
C THR A 227 8.56 3.20 10.87
N ILE A 228 7.86 3.70 9.83
CA ILE A 228 7.94 3.14 8.48
C ILE A 228 9.36 3.22 7.94
N LEU A 229 10.03 4.37 8.11
CA LEU A 229 11.43 4.57 7.71
C LEU A 229 12.39 3.65 8.47
N GLY A 230 12.16 3.48 9.77
CA GLY A 230 12.94 2.57 10.62
C GLY A 230 12.82 1.12 10.14
N VAL A 231 11.60 0.67 9.81
CA VAL A 231 11.37 -0.69 9.31
C VAL A 231 11.96 -0.89 7.90
N LEU A 232 11.87 0.10 7.00
CA LEU A 232 12.55 0.05 5.71
C LEU A 232 14.06 -0.16 5.89
N LYS A 233 14.66 0.62 6.79
CA LYS A 233 16.11 0.53 7.08
C LYS A 233 16.49 -0.82 7.67
N SER A 234 15.76 -1.30 8.66
CA SER A 234 16.03 -2.60 9.30
C SER A 234 15.78 -3.78 8.35
N SER A 235 14.93 -3.61 7.33
CA SER A 235 14.69 -4.61 6.28
C SER A 235 15.81 -4.65 5.22
N GLY A 236 16.81 -3.75 5.26
CA GLY A 236 17.96 -3.75 4.37
C GLY A 236 17.92 -2.75 3.22
N PHE A 237 16.93 -1.87 3.15
CA PHE A 237 16.93 -0.79 2.16
C PHE A 237 17.96 0.30 2.49
N GLY A 238 18.67 0.78 1.46
CA GLY A 238 19.50 1.98 1.48
C GLY A 238 18.83 3.16 0.78
N ASP A 239 19.51 4.31 0.76
CA ASP A 239 19.07 5.56 0.10
C ASP A 239 17.60 5.88 0.37
N ILE A 240 17.22 5.81 1.66
CA ILE A 240 15.82 5.95 2.08
C ILE A 240 15.45 7.44 2.08
N GLU A 241 14.39 7.78 1.37
CA GLU A 241 13.82 9.12 1.31
C GLU A 241 12.35 9.14 1.75
N HIS A 242 11.95 10.22 2.43
CA HIS A 242 10.54 10.50 2.72
C HIS A 242 10.19 11.89 2.20
N ARG A 243 9.17 11.97 1.37
CA ARG A 243 8.67 13.22 0.81
C ARG A 243 7.20 13.37 1.13
N VAL A 244 6.76 14.57 1.50
CA VAL A 244 5.34 14.87 1.73
C VAL A 244 4.87 15.91 0.71
N ARG A 245 3.83 15.57 -0.05
CA ARG A 245 3.24 16.45 -1.07
C ARG A 245 1.91 17.01 -0.62
N GLY A 246 1.77 18.32 -0.75
CA GLY A 246 0.54 19.02 -0.35
C GLY A 246 0.14 18.81 1.12
N GLY A 247 1.06 18.36 1.99
CA GLY A 247 0.79 18.05 3.39
C GLY A 247 -0.08 16.80 3.63
N LEU A 248 -0.40 16.02 2.57
CA LEU A 248 -1.37 14.91 2.62
C LEU A 248 -0.85 13.59 2.03
N LEU A 249 0.11 13.66 1.12
CA LEU A 249 0.59 12.48 0.40
C LEU A 249 2.04 12.21 0.76
N SER A 250 2.29 11.10 1.44
CA SER A 250 3.63 10.61 1.77
C SER A 250 4.15 9.68 0.67
N GLU A 251 5.38 9.90 0.28
CA GLU A 251 6.16 9.10 -0.65
C GLU A 251 7.37 8.56 0.13
N TYR A 252 7.44 7.24 0.33
CA TYR A 252 8.61 6.58 0.90
C TYR A 252 9.35 5.86 -0.22
N ILE A 253 10.64 6.13 -0.36
CA ILE A 253 11.49 5.55 -1.41
C ILE A 253 12.64 4.84 -0.71
N GLY A 254 12.98 3.65 -1.19
CA GLY A 254 14.16 2.91 -0.75
C GLY A 254 14.83 2.24 -1.95
N VAL A 255 16.13 2.02 -1.87
CA VAL A 255 16.92 1.35 -2.90
C VAL A 255 17.51 0.09 -2.34
N LYS A 256 17.46 -1.03 -3.07
CA LYS A 256 18.18 -2.25 -2.72
C LYS A 256 19.67 -2.02 -2.94
N PRO A 257 20.54 -2.15 -1.90
CA PRO A 257 21.97 -1.97 -2.05
C PRO A 257 22.59 -2.99 -3.02
N PRO A 258 23.68 -2.64 -3.73
CA PRO A 258 24.47 -3.63 -4.46
C PRO A 258 25.13 -4.61 -3.46
N GLY A 259 24.93 -5.91 -3.66
CA GLY A 259 25.53 -6.96 -2.81
C GLY A 259 24.56 -7.60 -1.79
N PHE A 260 23.27 -7.30 -1.88
CA PHE A 260 22.20 -7.99 -1.17
C PHE A 260 21.55 -9.07 -2.05
#